data_0abec1e9ea81ba3391e1f8f55b05f172
#
_entry.id   0abec1e9ea81ba3391e1f8f55b05f172
#
_cell.length_a   1.000
_cell.length_b   1.000
_cell.length_c   1.000
_cell.angle_alpha   90.00
_cell.angle_beta   90.00
_cell.angle_gamma   90.00
#
_symmetry.space_group_name_H-M   'P 1'
#
loop_
_entity.id
_entity.type
_entity.pdbx_description
1 polymer ?
#
loop_
_entity_poly.entity_id
_entity_poly.type
_entity_poly.pdbx_seq_one_letter_code
_entity_poly.pdbx_strand_id
1 'polypeptide(L)'
;MKISWNGFSKKSYYERLELLKAQALLSADKQTSLEQDEQVSLVVADQMSENVVGTFSLPYSIIPEILVNGKDYTVPYVTEEPSVVAAASYASKIIKRAGGFTAQVHERQMIGQVALYQVPDMDNAQVQINSQKEQLLELANQAYPSIVKRGGGARDLH
;
A
#
# COMPACT_ATOMS: atom_id res chain seq x y z
N MET A 1 20.26 16.49 12.24
CA MET A 1 21.10 16.75 11.06
C MET A 1 20.39 16.13 9.86
N LYS A 2 19.97 16.95 8.84
CA LYS A 2 19.36 16.37 7.62
C LYS A 2 20.44 15.67 6.82
N ILE A 3 20.37 14.35 6.70
CA ILE A 3 21.32 13.57 5.92
C ILE A 3 20.98 13.74 4.42
N SER A 4 22.00 13.91 3.61
CA SER A 4 21.81 14.06 2.17
C SER A 4 21.59 12.70 1.50
N TRP A 5 20.50 12.56 0.78
CA TRP A 5 20.24 11.40 -0.07
C TRP A 5 20.95 11.46 -1.44
N ASN A 6 21.82 12.47 -1.61
CA ASN A 6 22.57 12.65 -2.86
C ASN A 6 23.42 11.42 -3.16
N GLY A 7 23.31 10.92 -4.39
CA GLY A 7 24.06 9.73 -4.83
C GLY A 7 23.63 8.41 -4.20
N PHE A 8 22.48 8.32 -3.51
CA PHE A 8 22.00 7.09 -2.87
C PHE A 8 22.01 5.89 -3.82
N SER A 9 21.56 6.06 -5.06
CA SER A 9 21.53 4.99 -6.07
C SER A 9 22.92 4.51 -6.52
N LYS A 10 23.96 5.32 -6.31
CA LYS A 10 25.34 4.98 -6.67
C LYS A 10 26.12 4.30 -5.54
N LYS A 11 25.54 4.24 -4.34
CA LYS A 11 26.15 3.61 -3.18
C LYS A 11 26.03 2.09 -3.25
N SER A 12 26.98 1.40 -2.62
CA SER A 12 26.91 -0.04 -2.42
C SER A 12 25.72 -0.41 -1.51
N TYR A 13 25.34 -1.68 -1.50
CA TYR A 13 24.31 -2.22 -0.63
C TYR A 13 24.57 -1.88 0.85
N TYR A 14 25.78 -2.15 1.35
CA TYR A 14 26.16 -1.87 2.74
C TYR A 14 26.10 -0.38 3.10
N GLU A 15 26.57 0.50 2.22
CA GLU A 15 26.50 1.96 2.44
C GLU A 15 25.05 2.46 2.49
N ARG A 16 24.13 1.82 1.76
CA ARG A 16 22.70 2.15 1.83
C ARG A 16 22.10 1.74 3.16
N LEU A 17 22.43 0.54 3.66
CA LEU A 17 21.97 0.08 4.98
C LEU A 17 22.47 0.97 6.11
N GLU A 18 23.74 1.35 6.11
CA GLU A 18 24.29 2.27 7.10
C GLU A 18 23.62 3.64 7.08
N LEU A 19 23.26 4.15 5.91
CA LEU A 19 22.49 5.40 5.81
C LEU A 19 21.09 5.26 6.41
N LEU A 20 20.39 4.16 6.16
CA LEU A 20 19.05 3.91 6.71
C LEU A 20 19.10 3.81 8.24
N LYS A 21 20.14 3.15 8.79
CA LYS A 21 20.39 3.06 10.21
C LYS A 21 20.67 4.43 10.83
N ALA A 22 21.55 5.22 10.21
CA ALA A 22 21.88 6.57 10.67
C ALA A 22 20.69 7.52 10.69
N GLN A 23 19.65 7.24 9.86
CA GLN A 23 18.38 7.98 9.83
C GLN A 23 17.35 7.45 10.84
N ALA A 24 17.67 6.43 11.63
CA ALA A 24 16.72 5.70 12.47
C ALA A 24 15.48 5.15 11.68
N LEU A 25 15.66 4.88 10.39
CA LEU A 25 14.65 4.26 9.52
C LEU A 25 14.71 2.74 9.58
N LEU A 26 15.79 2.19 10.11
CA LEU A 26 16.03 0.76 10.24
C LEU A 26 16.55 0.46 11.65
N SER A 27 15.87 -0.42 12.38
CA SER A 27 16.35 -0.94 13.66
C SER A 27 17.50 -1.94 13.45
N ALA A 28 18.31 -2.20 14.49
CA ALA A 28 19.41 -3.15 14.39
C ALA A 28 18.95 -4.55 13.98
N ASP A 29 17.83 -5.04 14.54
CA ASP A 29 17.27 -6.36 14.23
C ASP A 29 16.85 -6.45 12.75
N LYS A 30 16.20 -5.39 12.23
CA LYS A 30 15.80 -5.31 10.81
C LYS A 30 17.00 -5.24 9.88
N GLN A 31 18.07 -4.56 10.29
CA GLN A 31 19.31 -4.54 9.53
C GLN A 31 19.91 -5.94 9.43
N THR A 32 20.00 -6.65 10.55
CA THR A 32 20.51 -8.03 10.59
C THR A 32 19.70 -8.95 9.67
N SER A 33 18.37 -8.90 9.73
CA SER A 33 17.53 -9.69 8.83
C SER A 33 17.77 -9.40 7.34
N LEU A 34 17.98 -8.12 6.98
CA LEU A 34 18.29 -7.74 5.60
C LEU A 34 19.70 -8.17 5.18
N GLU A 35 20.70 -8.12 6.08
CA GLU A 35 22.07 -8.55 5.81
C GLU A 35 22.19 -10.07 5.66
N GLN A 36 21.38 -10.82 6.40
CA GLN A 36 21.36 -12.28 6.39
C GLN A 36 20.47 -12.86 5.28
N ASP A 37 19.80 -12.00 4.50
CA ASP A 37 18.85 -12.41 3.44
C ASP A 37 17.79 -13.40 3.96
N GLU A 38 17.28 -13.12 5.17
CA GLU A 38 16.27 -13.95 5.82
C GLU A 38 14.97 -13.97 5.02
N GLN A 39 14.61 -15.14 4.57
CA GLN A 39 13.33 -15.38 3.91
C GLN A 39 12.25 -15.77 4.92
N VAL A 40 10.98 -15.59 4.52
CA VAL A 40 9.85 -16.10 5.28
C VAL A 40 9.96 -17.63 5.37
N SER A 41 9.91 -18.19 6.58
CA SER A 41 9.94 -19.65 6.75
C SER A 41 8.73 -20.32 6.09
N LEU A 42 8.89 -21.56 5.61
CA LEU A 42 7.79 -22.30 4.98
C LEU A 42 6.57 -22.45 5.91
N VAL A 43 6.81 -22.62 7.22
CA VAL A 43 5.72 -22.72 8.22
C VAL A 43 4.90 -21.43 8.28
N VAL A 44 5.56 -20.27 8.24
CA VAL A 44 4.87 -18.98 8.23
C VAL A 44 4.19 -18.74 6.89
N ALA A 45 4.86 -19.07 5.79
CA ALA A 45 4.31 -18.92 4.45
C ALA A 45 3.02 -19.74 4.26
N ASP A 46 2.99 -20.98 4.75
CA ASP A 46 1.82 -21.88 4.69
C ASP A 46 0.61 -21.35 5.51
N GLN A 47 0.90 -20.52 6.54
CA GLN A 47 -0.16 -19.83 7.30
C GLN A 47 -0.63 -18.53 6.62
N MET A 48 0.14 -17.98 5.68
CA MET A 48 -0.18 -16.74 4.98
C MET A 48 -1.01 -16.95 3.73
N SER A 49 -0.88 -18.11 3.09
CA SER A 49 -1.56 -18.44 1.84
C SER A 49 -1.83 -19.92 1.72
N GLU A 50 -2.78 -20.29 0.87
CA GLU A 50 -3.13 -21.69 0.58
C GLU A 50 -2.16 -22.31 -0.43
N ASN A 51 -1.99 -23.63 -0.37
CA ASN A 51 -1.24 -24.44 -1.34
C ASN A 51 0.23 -24.03 -1.51
N VAL A 52 0.87 -23.59 -0.44
CA VAL A 52 2.26 -23.13 -0.47
C VAL A 52 3.20 -24.31 -0.77
N VAL A 53 4.08 -24.14 -1.75
CA VAL A 53 5.13 -25.10 -2.12
C VAL A 53 6.54 -24.54 -1.93
N GLY A 54 6.65 -23.26 -1.58
CA GLY A 54 7.93 -22.57 -1.37
C GLY A 54 7.75 -21.08 -1.14
N THR A 55 8.86 -20.36 -1.03
CA THR A 55 8.91 -18.90 -0.96
C THR A 55 9.67 -18.33 -2.15
N PHE A 56 9.33 -17.11 -2.56
CA PHE A 56 9.98 -16.39 -3.64
C PHE A 56 10.37 -14.99 -3.18
N SER A 57 11.63 -14.62 -3.37
CA SER A 57 12.15 -13.32 -2.95
C SER A 57 12.06 -12.30 -4.08
N LEU A 58 11.66 -11.08 -3.74
CA LEU A 58 11.66 -9.92 -4.63
C LEU A 58 12.60 -8.84 -4.08
N PRO A 59 13.20 -7.99 -4.96
CA PRO A 59 14.03 -6.87 -4.52
C PRO A 59 13.24 -5.92 -3.62
N TYR A 60 13.78 -5.64 -2.43
CA TYR A 60 13.27 -4.65 -1.49
C TYR A 60 14.06 -3.35 -1.64
N SER A 61 13.44 -2.33 -2.17
CA SER A 61 14.05 -1.04 -2.49
C SER A 61 13.38 0.10 -1.73
N ILE A 62 13.94 1.30 -1.82
CA ILE A 62 13.32 2.49 -1.25
C ILE A 62 13.34 3.66 -2.24
N ILE A 63 12.32 4.53 -2.13
CA ILE A 63 12.37 5.90 -2.63
C ILE A 63 12.70 6.81 -1.45
N PRO A 64 13.90 7.44 -1.44
CA PRO A 64 14.42 8.12 -0.26
C PRO A 64 13.62 9.34 0.17
N GLU A 65 13.07 10.08 -0.78
CA GLU A 65 12.44 11.37 -0.54
C GLU A 65 11.18 11.55 -1.36
N ILE A 66 10.04 11.46 -0.69
CA ILE A 66 8.73 11.85 -1.23
C ILE A 66 8.17 12.94 -0.32
N LEU A 67 7.99 14.14 -0.86
CA LEU A 67 7.41 15.27 -0.12
C LEU A 67 5.88 15.22 -0.25
N VAL A 68 5.17 15.02 0.87
CA VAL A 68 3.71 15.02 0.91
C VAL A 68 3.26 15.96 2.02
N ASN A 69 2.39 16.90 1.70
CA ASN A 69 1.86 17.91 2.65
C ASN A 69 2.97 18.59 3.49
N GLY A 70 4.09 18.94 2.84
CA GLY A 70 5.22 19.59 3.48
C GLY A 70 6.13 18.68 4.32
N LYS A 71 5.86 17.37 4.38
CA LYS A 71 6.66 16.40 5.13
C LYS A 71 7.35 15.41 4.20
N ASP A 72 8.66 15.18 4.44
CA ASP A 72 9.44 14.18 3.71
C ASP A 72 9.16 12.76 4.24
N TYR A 73 9.00 11.81 3.32
CA TYR A 73 8.84 10.40 3.60
C TYR A 73 9.85 9.58 2.83
N THR A 74 10.32 8.49 3.43
CA THR A 74 11.03 7.41 2.76
C THR A 74 10.06 6.26 2.57
N VAL A 75 9.87 5.82 1.32
CA VAL A 75 8.84 4.84 0.98
C VAL A 75 9.48 3.55 0.48
N PRO A 76 9.17 2.39 1.11
CA PRO A 76 9.63 1.09 0.63
C PRO A 76 8.89 0.68 -0.65
N TYR A 77 9.62 -0.03 -1.52
CA TYR A 77 9.12 -0.61 -2.76
C TYR A 77 9.55 -2.06 -2.91
N VAL A 78 8.62 -2.89 -3.30
CA VAL A 78 8.88 -4.27 -3.72
C VAL A 78 8.37 -4.40 -5.16
N THR A 79 9.24 -4.76 -6.08
CA THR A 79 8.88 -4.92 -7.48
C THR A 79 9.86 -5.86 -8.18
N GLU A 80 9.35 -6.62 -9.12
CA GLU A 80 10.10 -7.48 -10.03
C GLU A 80 10.60 -6.74 -11.27
N GLU A 81 10.02 -5.56 -11.57
CA GLU A 81 10.31 -4.83 -12.80
C GLU A 81 11.49 -3.86 -12.63
N PRO A 82 12.51 -3.93 -13.47
CA PRO A 82 13.58 -2.94 -13.51
C PRO A 82 13.06 -1.54 -13.82
N SER A 83 13.78 -0.53 -13.36
CA SER A 83 13.51 0.90 -13.62
C SER A 83 12.29 1.52 -12.92
N VAL A 84 11.34 0.75 -12.39
CA VAL A 84 10.16 1.30 -11.68
C VAL A 84 10.60 2.18 -10.50
N VAL A 85 11.51 1.68 -9.65
CA VAL A 85 12.04 2.44 -8.50
C VAL A 85 12.84 3.66 -8.96
N ALA A 86 13.60 3.53 -10.05
CA ALA A 86 14.37 4.64 -10.61
C ALA A 86 13.45 5.74 -11.16
N ALA A 87 12.41 5.36 -11.91
CA ALA A 87 11.41 6.29 -12.45
C ALA A 87 10.65 7.01 -11.34
N ALA A 88 10.16 6.26 -10.34
CA ALA A 88 9.45 6.82 -9.19
C ALA A 88 10.35 7.75 -8.35
N SER A 89 11.63 7.40 -8.16
CA SER A 89 12.61 8.25 -7.47
C SER A 89 12.89 9.54 -8.24
N TYR A 90 12.97 9.47 -9.57
CA TYR A 90 13.17 10.63 -10.41
C TYR A 90 11.95 11.56 -10.42
N ALA A 91 10.76 11.00 -10.60
CA ALA A 91 9.50 11.74 -10.55
C ALA A 91 9.31 12.43 -9.18
N SER A 92 9.58 11.74 -8.09
CA SER A 92 9.50 12.30 -6.73
C SER A 92 10.40 13.52 -6.54
N LYS A 93 11.62 13.52 -7.12
CA LYS A 93 12.53 14.67 -7.08
C LYS A 93 12.00 15.88 -7.85
N ILE A 94 11.39 15.65 -9.02
CA ILE A 94 10.79 16.74 -9.83
C ILE A 94 9.62 17.34 -9.06
N ILE A 95 8.71 16.50 -8.55
CA ILE A 95 7.53 16.91 -7.80
C ILE A 95 7.93 17.63 -6.51
N LYS A 96 8.94 17.14 -5.80
CA LYS A 96 9.47 17.82 -4.60
C LYS A 96 9.96 19.25 -4.90
N ARG A 97 10.64 19.45 -6.02
CA ARG A 97 11.09 20.81 -6.46
C ARG A 97 9.93 21.74 -6.77
N ALA A 98 8.79 21.18 -7.19
CA ALA A 98 7.57 21.93 -7.48
C ALA A 98 6.67 22.13 -6.24
N GLY A 99 7.12 21.75 -5.03
CA GLY A 99 6.35 21.91 -3.78
C GLY A 99 5.82 20.62 -3.16
N GLY A 100 6.01 19.47 -3.81
CA GLY A 100 5.58 18.17 -3.32
C GLY A 100 4.17 17.79 -3.74
N PHE A 101 3.71 16.67 -3.17
CA PHE A 101 2.33 16.19 -3.33
C PHE A 101 1.43 16.84 -2.27
N THR A 102 0.20 17.13 -2.66
CA THR A 102 -0.89 17.42 -1.73
C THR A 102 -1.81 16.21 -1.69
N ALA A 103 -2.04 15.66 -0.51
CA ALA A 103 -2.92 14.52 -0.30
C ALA A 103 -3.93 14.81 0.81
N GLN A 104 -5.18 14.45 0.56
CA GLN A 104 -6.26 14.55 1.53
C GLN A 104 -6.99 13.22 1.59
N VAL A 105 -7.18 12.71 2.80
CA VAL A 105 -7.99 11.53 3.05
C VAL A 105 -9.33 12.00 3.62
N HIS A 106 -10.41 11.82 2.86
CA HIS A 106 -11.76 12.20 3.32
C HIS A 106 -12.30 11.16 4.28
N GLU A 107 -12.41 9.93 3.82
CA GLU A 107 -12.91 8.81 4.63
C GLU A 107 -12.07 7.55 4.35
N ARG A 108 -11.92 6.70 5.37
CA ARG A 108 -11.20 5.42 5.22
C ARG A 108 -12.16 4.34 4.77
N GLN A 109 -12.68 4.48 3.56
CA GLN A 109 -13.61 3.53 2.95
C GLN A 109 -13.01 2.93 1.69
N MET A 110 -13.33 1.68 1.44
CA MET A 110 -13.06 1.01 0.18
C MET A 110 -14.31 1.13 -0.70
N ILE A 111 -14.10 1.36 -2.00
CA ILE A 111 -15.18 1.41 -2.98
C ILE A 111 -15.26 0.02 -3.63
N GLY A 112 -16.45 -0.59 -3.54
CA GLY A 112 -16.81 -1.78 -4.31
C GLY A 112 -17.81 -1.41 -5.39
N GLN A 113 -17.80 -2.13 -6.50
CA GLN A 113 -18.74 -1.92 -7.60
C GLN A 113 -19.47 -3.22 -7.94
N VAL A 114 -20.77 -3.13 -8.14
CA VAL A 114 -21.59 -4.22 -8.65
C VAL A 114 -22.20 -3.76 -9.97
N ALA A 115 -21.83 -4.42 -11.07
CA ALA A 115 -22.37 -4.11 -12.39
C ALA A 115 -23.63 -4.96 -12.65
N LEU A 116 -24.74 -4.30 -12.96
CA LEU A 116 -25.97 -4.93 -13.39
C LEU A 116 -26.10 -4.81 -14.91
N TYR A 117 -26.43 -5.92 -15.57
CA TYR A 117 -26.59 -5.99 -17.03
C TYR A 117 -28.04 -6.20 -17.43
N GLN A 118 -28.41 -5.75 -18.61
CA GLN A 118 -29.75 -5.94 -19.20
C GLN A 118 -30.88 -5.40 -18.32
N VAL A 119 -30.65 -4.26 -17.67
CA VAL A 119 -31.65 -3.58 -16.86
C VAL A 119 -32.67 -2.90 -17.77
N PRO A 120 -33.93 -3.34 -17.79
CA PRO A 120 -34.94 -2.84 -18.76
C PRO A 120 -35.30 -1.37 -18.56
N ASP A 121 -35.29 -0.91 -17.30
CA ASP A 121 -35.65 0.46 -16.91
C ASP A 121 -34.64 0.92 -15.85
N MET A 122 -33.68 1.75 -16.26
CA MET A 122 -32.61 2.26 -15.41
C MET A 122 -33.14 3.22 -14.35
N ASP A 123 -34.08 4.07 -14.67
CA ASP A 123 -34.63 5.07 -13.75
C ASP A 123 -35.41 4.38 -12.63
N ASN A 124 -36.25 3.41 -12.98
CA ASN A 124 -36.95 2.61 -11.97
C ASN A 124 -35.99 1.77 -11.12
N ALA A 125 -34.95 1.18 -11.73
CA ALA A 125 -33.94 0.42 -10.99
C ALA A 125 -33.24 1.31 -9.95
N GLN A 126 -32.86 2.53 -10.29
CA GLN A 126 -32.25 3.48 -9.39
C GLN A 126 -33.19 3.86 -8.23
N VAL A 127 -34.47 4.11 -8.52
CA VAL A 127 -35.49 4.38 -7.50
C VAL A 127 -35.64 3.19 -6.56
N GLN A 128 -35.71 1.97 -7.08
CA GLN A 128 -35.82 0.75 -6.26
C GLN A 128 -34.59 0.53 -5.36
N ILE A 129 -33.37 0.67 -5.90
CA ILE A 129 -32.14 0.55 -5.12
C ILE A 129 -32.13 1.60 -4.00
N ASN A 130 -32.43 2.85 -4.30
CA ASN A 130 -32.43 3.92 -3.31
C ASN A 130 -33.49 3.69 -2.22
N SER A 131 -34.68 3.19 -2.57
CA SER A 131 -35.75 2.90 -1.62
C SER A 131 -35.43 1.73 -0.68
N GLN A 132 -34.56 0.82 -1.12
CA GLN A 132 -34.16 -0.36 -0.36
C GLN A 132 -32.73 -0.26 0.21
N LYS A 133 -32.13 0.91 0.18
CA LYS A 133 -30.73 1.14 0.55
C LYS A 133 -30.39 0.56 1.94
N GLU A 134 -31.19 0.82 2.96
CA GLU A 134 -30.94 0.33 4.31
C GLU A 134 -30.98 -1.19 4.38
N GLN A 135 -31.98 -1.80 3.72
CA GLN A 135 -32.09 -3.27 3.67
C GLN A 135 -30.91 -3.91 2.95
N LEU A 136 -30.43 -3.30 1.84
CA LEU A 136 -29.29 -3.79 1.09
C LEU A 136 -27.99 -3.69 1.91
N LEU A 137 -27.81 -2.60 2.66
CA LEU A 137 -26.67 -2.44 3.57
C LEU A 137 -26.70 -3.47 4.70
N GLU A 138 -27.88 -3.75 5.26
CA GLU A 138 -28.05 -4.77 6.28
C GLU A 138 -27.71 -6.17 5.75
N LEU A 139 -28.23 -6.54 4.58
CA LEU A 139 -27.91 -7.83 3.92
C LEU A 139 -26.41 -7.96 3.65
N ALA A 140 -25.76 -6.91 3.15
CA ALA A 140 -24.32 -6.91 2.91
C ALA A 140 -23.53 -7.12 4.22
N ASN A 141 -23.95 -6.52 5.32
CA ASN A 141 -23.33 -6.68 6.63
C ASN A 141 -23.60 -8.06 7.25
N GLN A 142 -24.75 -8.64 7.00
CA GLN A 142 -25.07 -9.99 7.44
C GLN A 142 -24.31 -11.07 6.67
N ALA A 143 -23.92 -10.80 5.41
CA ALA A 143 -23.15 -11.73 4.59
C ALA A 143 -21.76 -12.03 5.17
N TYR A 144 -21.14 -11.07 5.89
CA TYR A 144 -19.82 -11.26 6.50
C TYR A 144 -19.70 -10.61 7.89
N PRO A 145 -20.33 -11.18 8.92
CA PRO A 145 -20.42 -10.59 10.25
C PRO A 145 -19.07 -10.35 10.94
N SER A 146 -18.03 -11.11 10.57
CA SER A 146 -16.71 -10.96 11.18
C SER A 146 -16.04 -9.62 10.83
N ILE A 147 -16.31 -9.04 9.66
CA ILE A 147 -15.84 -7.69 9.30
C ILE A 147 -16.56 -6.64 10.15
N VAL A 148 -17.87 -6.79 10.32
CA VAL A 148 -18.69 -5.87 11.13
C VAL A 148 -18.22 -5.84 12.59
N LYS A 149 -17.94 -7.01 13.18
CA LYS A 149 -17.39 -7.14 14.54
C LYS A 149 -16.06 -6.42 14.74
N ARG A 150 -15.25 -6.29 13.67
CA ARG A 150 -13.96 -5.56 13.67
C ARG A 150 -14.08 -4.08 13.33
N GLY A 151 -15.32 -3.54 13.29
CA GLY A 151 -15.58 -2.14 12.98
C GLY A 151 -15.65 -1.78 11.50
N GLY A 152 -15.59 -2.80 10.60
CA GLY A 152 -15.81 -2.65 9.16
C GLY A 152 -17.27 -2.82 8.74
N GLY A 153 -17.49 -3.29 7.50
CA GLY A 153 -18.78 -3.55 6.88
C GLY A 153 -19.22 -2.49 5.88
N ALA A 154 -20.34 -2.74 5.20
CA ALA A 154 -20.95 -1.82 4.27
C ALA A 154 -21.43 -0.55 5.00
N ARG A 155 -21.09 0.63 4.46
CA ARG A 155 -21.38 1.93 5.07
C ARG A 155 -22.37 2.74 4.29
N ASP A 156 -22.27 2.66 2.97
CA ASP A 156 -23.12 3.44 2.06
C ASP A 156 -23.30 2.73 0.73
N LEU A 157 -24.31 3.13 -0.03
CA LEU A 157 -24.64 2.66 -1.37
C LEU A 157 -25.08 3.85 -2.22
N HIS A 158 -24.45 4.02 -3.37
CA HIS A 158 -24.74 5.08 -4.32
C HIS A 158 -25.06 4.51 -5.70
#